data_654a063506e8234491d5a2310e9ab178
#
_entry.id   654a063506e8234491d5a2310e9ab178
#
_cell.length_a   1.000
_cell.length_b   1.000
_cell.length_c   1.000
_cell.angle_alpha   90.00
_cell.angle_beta   90.00
_cell.angle_gamma   90.00
#
_symmetry.space_group_name_H-M   'P 1'
#
loop_
_entity.id
_entity.type
_entity.pdbx_description
1 polymer ?
#
loop_
_entity_poly.entity_id
_entity_poly.type
_entity_poly.pdbx_seq_one_letter_code
_entity_poly.pdbx_strand_id
1 'polypeptide(L)'
;MEKNTFLMINDIIYDLYSCTSLNEIKAKFLHRLKMVIPYSYASILLHENTEDPDTIRLTSPICIPEAFIEAENEYIKVADKDHLLWLLHSREPRLVRESDLLEDQQRLNSPLYVHCYRKFHIFDSMQYASVYHQELLGVLTLFRTEKDEPFTNEDMFFLQAIGMHLNAVLYQIVQQQPQANSLKQTLGLLKANNHLTARELQIAELIFQYRNNDEIARSLGIRENTLQKHLQNIFRKTNVTSRWELLRLRMH
;
A
#
# COMPACT_ATOMS: atom_id res chain seq x y z
N MET A 1 0.70 18.25 -25.81
CA MET A 1 -0.18 17.18 -25.25
C MET A 1 -1.49 17.18 -26.03
N GLU A 2 -1.84 16.05 -26.60
CA GLU A 2 -3.10 15.92 -27.34
C GLU A 2 -4.30 15.98 -26.38
N LYS A 3 -5.44 16.48 -26.88
CA LYS A 3 -6.68 16.59 -26.08
C LYS A 3 -7.09 15.24 -25.44
N ASN A 4 -6.91 14.15 -26.18
CA ASN A 4 -7.24 12.80 -25.72
C ASN A 4 -6.34 12.36 -24.56
N THR A 5 -5.04 12.63 -24.61
CA THR A 5 -4.09 12.30 -23.54
C THR A 5 -4.44 13.04 -22.24
N PHE A 6 -4.83 14.32 -22.35
CA PHE A 6 -5.28 15.09 -21.19
C PHE A 6 -6.51 14.46 -20.51
N LEU A 7 -7.50 14.07 -21.30
CA LEU A 7 -8.71 13.42 -20.75
C LEU A 7 -8.37 12.08 -20.08
N MET A 8 -7.49 11.29 -20.69
CA MET A 8 -7.04 10.01 -20.10
C MET A 8 -6.33 10.23 -18.76
N ILE A 9 -5.45 11.23 -18.66
CA ILE A 9 -4.78 11.56 -17.40
C ILE A 9 -5.79 11.98 -16.34
N ASN A 10 -6.75 12.82 -16.71
CA ASN A 10 -7.81 13.26 -15.81
C ASN A 10 -8.65 12.07 -15.27
N ASP A 11 -9.00 11.12 -16.14
CA ASP A 11 -9.71 9.91 -15.76
C ASP A 11 -8.88 9.02 -14.83
N ILE A 12 -7.56 8.89 -15.07
CA ILE A 12 -6.64 8.17 -14.19
C ILE A 12 -6.60 8.81 -12.80
N ILE A 13 -6.53 10.13 -12.74
CA ILE A 13 -6.53 10.87 -11.48
C ILE A 13 -7.86 10.69 -10.73
N TYR A 14 -8.98 10.76 -11.44
CA TYR A 14 -10.31 10.52 -10.86
C TYR A 14 -10.43 9.11 -10.25
N ASP A 15 -9.99 8.09 -10.98
CA ASP A 15 -9.98 6.71 -10.48
C ASP A 15 -9.06 6.56 -9.27
N LEU A 16 -7.90 7.20 -9.29
CA LEU A 16 -6.95 7.17 -8.18
C LEU A 16 -7.58 7.72 -6.90
N TYR A 17 -8.27 8.87 -6.97
CA TYR A 17 -8.99 9.42 -5.81
C TYR A 17 -10.18 8.59 -5.34
N SER A 18 -10.69 7.70 -6.18
CA SER A 18 -11.73 6.73 -5.81
C SER A 18 -11.19 5.50 -5.06
N CYS A 19 -9.87 5.34 -5.00
CA CYS A 19 -9.23 4.20 -4.33
C CYS A 19 -9.22 4.38 -2.81
N THR A 20 -9.66 3.36 -2.09
CA THR A 20 -9.66 3.31 -0.62
C THR A 20 -8.73 2.23 -0.05
N SER A 21 -8.11 1.45 -0.93
CA SER A 21 -7.19 0.37 -0.56
C SER A 21 -6.09 0.18 -1.60
N LEU A 22 -5.01 -0.47 -1.18
CA LEU A 22 -3.90 -0.82 -2.07
C LEU A 22 -4.34 -1.77 -3.20
N ASN A 23 -5.29 -2.66 -2.94
CA ASN A 23 -5.84 -3.54 -3.97
C ASN A 23 -6.61 -2.75 -5.04
N GLU A 24 -7.30 -1.67 -4.65
CA GLU A 24 -7.96 -0.79 -5.62
C GLU A 24 -6.96 0.04 -6.43
N ILE A 25 -5.85 0.49 -5.82
CA ILE A 25 -4.75 1.11 -6.57
C ILE A 25 -4.24 0.15 -7.64
N LYS A 26 -4.00 -1.13 -7.29
CA LYS A 26 -3.60 -2.15 -8.27
C LYS A 26 -4.63 -2.30 -9.39
N ALA A 27 -5.88 -2.52 -9.01
CA ALA A 27 -6.94 -2.88 -9.97
C ALA A 27 -7.39 -1.73 -10.87
N LYS A 28 -7.42 -0.50 -10.36
CA LYS A 28 -7.91 0.67 -11.08
C LYS A 28 -6.76 1.52 -11.63
N PHE A 29 -5.92 2.02 -10.75
CA PHE A 29 -4.89 2.99 -11.10
C PHE A 29 -3.77 2.39 -11.95
N LEU A 30 -3.08 1.34 -11.49
CA LEU A 30 -1.95 0.78 -12.24
C LEU A 30 -2.37 0.27 -13.62
N HIS A 31 -3.52 -0.41 -13.74
CA HIS A 31 -4.00 -0.85 -15.06
C HIS A 31 -4.24 0.28 -16.04
N ARG A 32 -4.82 1.39 -15.59
CA ARG A 32 -5.05 2.55 -16.45
C ARG A 32 -3.77 3.35 -16.73
N LEU A 33 -2.86 3.43 -15.77
CA LEU A 33 -1.57 4.08 -15.97
C LEU A 33 -0.84 3.50 -17.18
N LYS A 34 -0.95 2.19 -17.40
CA LYS A 34 -0.36 1.51 -18.58
C LYS A 34 -0.85 2.02 -19.91
N MET A 35 -2.03 2.65 -19.98
CA MET A 35 -2.56 3.23 -21.21
C MET A 35 -1.87 4.52 -21.61
N VAL A 36 -1.27 5.24 -20.66
CA VAL A 36 -0.57 6.51 -20.87
C VAL A 36 0.94 6.31 -20.81
N ILE A 37 1.41 5.47 -19.91
CA ILE A 37 2.81 5.09 -19.76
C ILE A 37 2.90 3.56 -19.93
N PRO A 38 3.18 3.05 -21.14
CA PRO A 38 3.32 1.63 -21.37
C PRO A 38 4.47 1.05 -20.53
N TYR A 39 4.25 -0.08 -19.89
CA TYR A 39 5.24 -0.82 -19.10
C TYR A 39 4.97 -2.33 -19.17
N SER A 40 5.99 -3.14 -18.97
CA SER A 40 5.87 -4.60 -18.88
C SER A 40 5.51 -5.04 -17.46
N TYR A 41 6.15 -4.44 -16.43
CA TYR A 41 5.88 -4.70 -15.03
C TYR A 41 5.75 -3.38 -14.26
N ALA A 42 4.99 -3.43 -13.18
CA ALA A 42 4.89 -2.33 -12.23
C ALA A 42 4.85 -2.86 -10.80
N SER A 43 5.44 -2.14 -9.88
CA SER A 43 5.35 -2.43 -8.45
C SER A 43 5.14 -1.18 -7.62
N ILE A 44 4.49 -1.34 -6.47
CA ILE A 44 4.50 -0.37 -5.38
C ILE A 44 5.01 -1.10 -4.15
N LEU A 45 6.12 -0.63 -3.62
CA LEU A 45 6.67 -1.06 -2.33
C LEU A 45 6.36 0.02 -1.31
N LEU A 46 5.78 -0.35 -0.16
CA LEU A 46 5.51 0.58 0.92
C LEU A 46 6.71 0.70 1.85
N HIS A 47 6.96 1.90 2.34
CA HIS A 47 7.88 2.13 3.42
C HIS A 47 7.19 1.84 4.76
N GLU A 48 7.82 1.03 5.61
CA GLU A 48 7.38 0.77 6.97
C GLU A 48 8.21 1.64 7.93
N ASN A 49 7.54 2.47 8.72
CA ASN A 49 8.20 3.27 9.75
C ASN A 49 8.84 2.34 10.77
N THR A 50 10.14 2.48 10.98
CA THR A 50 10.92 1.74 11.97
C THR A 50 11.28 2.67 13.14
N GLU A 51 11.63 2.09 14.30
CA GLU A 51 12.10 2.88 15.46
C GLU A 51 13.43 3.62 15.16
N ASP A 52 14.21 3.10 14.24
CA ASP A 52 15.45 3.69 13.74
C ASP A 52 15.19 4.41 12.41
N PRO A 53 15.27 5.75 12.35
CA PRO A 53 15.01 6.54 11.14
C PRO A 53 15.97 6.24 9.98
N ASP A 54 17.14 5.68 10.27
CA ASP A 54 18.13 5.35 9.26
C ASP A 54 17.90 3.95 8.66
N THR A 55 17.01 3.17 9.27
CA THR A 55 16.65 1.84 8.76
C THR A 55 15.49 1.94 7.78
N ILE A 56 15.75 1.69 6.50
CA ILE A 56 14.74 1.61 5.46
C ILE A 56 14.20 0.19 5.42
N ARG A 57 12.90 0.04 5.65
CA ARG A 57 12.20 -1.21 5.46
C ARG A 57 11.10 -1.06 4.43
N LEU A 58 11.23 -1.81 3.33
CA LEU A 58 10.21 -1.91 2.29
C LEU A 58 9.37 -3.17 2.50
N THR A 59 8.07 -3.04 2.30
CA THR A 59 7.11 -4.12 2.55
C THR A 59 5.96 -4.10 1.57
N SER A 60 5.13 -5.12 1.65
CA SER A 60 3.83 -5.20 0.98
C SER A 60 3.88 -4.94 -0.53
N PRO A 61 4.69 -5.68 -1.30
CA PRO A 61 4.78 -5.45 -2.73
C PRO A 61 3.43 -5.67 -3.42
N ILE A 62 3.01 -4.64 -4.17
CA ILE A 62 1.84 -4.70 -5.06
C ILE A 62 2.39 -4.72 -6.47
N CYS A 63 2.12 -5.77 -7.22
CA CYS A 63 2.72 -5.98 -8.53
C CYS A 63 1.70 -6.21 -9.63
N ILE A 64 2.03 -5.76 -10.83
CA ILE A 64 1.36 -6.09 -12.08
C ILE A 64 2.41 -6.52 -13.11
N PRO A 65 2.28 -7.73 -13.69
CA PRO A 65 1.40 -8.83 -13.28
C PRO A 65 1.76 -9.35 -11.89
N GLU A 66 0.84 -10.08 -11.27
CA GLU A 66 1.03 -10.57 -9.89
C GLU A 66 2.26 -11.47 -9.72
N ALA A 67 2.62 -12.24 -10.73
CA ALA A 67 3.83 -13.07 -10.72
C ALA A 67 5.13 -12.28 -10.48
N PHE A 68 5.14 -10.96 -10.74
CA PHE A 68 6.30 -10.11 -10.50
C PHE A 68 6.60 -9.89 -8.99
N ILE A 69 5.69 -10.26 -8.11
CA ILE A 69 5.87 -10.20 -6.65
C ILE A 69 7.10 -11.04 -6.21
N GLU A 70 7.46 -12.06 -6.98
CA GLU A 70 8.65 -12.86 -6.71
C GLU A 70 9.93 -12.02 -6.84
N ALA A 71 10.03 -11.19 -7.89
CA ALA A 71 11.17 -10.29 -8.08
C ALA A 71 11.29 -9.27 -6.93
N GLU A 72 10.18 -8.69 -6.53
CA GLU A 72 10.17 -7.67 -5.47
C GLU A 72 10.44 -8.27 -4.09
N ASN A 73 10.02 -9.50 -3.82
CA ASN A 73 10.39 -10.20 -2.59
C ASN A 73 11.89 -10.51 -2.52
N GLU A 74 12.54 -10.81 -3.65
CA GLU A 74 14.01 -10.95 -3.69
C GLU A 74 14.71 -9.59 -3.58
N TYR A 75 14.16 -8.55 -4.22
CA TYR A 75 14.66 -7.18 -4.12
C TYR A 75 14.70 -6.71 -2.65
N ILE A 76 13.61 -6.86 -1.90
CA ILE A 76 13.53 -6.43 -0.50
C ILE A 76 14.67 -7.01 0.36
N LYS A 77 15.13 -8.23 0.05
CA LYS A 77 16.22 -8.89 0.79
C LYS A 77 17.60 -8.28 0.53
N VAL A 78 17.76 -7.58 -0.58
CA VAL A 78 19.04 -7.04 -1.05
C VAL A 78 18.95 -5.55 -1.42
N ALA A 79 17.90 -4.87 -0.98
CA ALA A 79 17.64 -3.47 -1.28
C ALA A 79 18.77 -2.53 -0.79
N ASP A 80 19.52 -2.95 0.24
CA ASP A 80 20.72 -2.26 0.74
C ASP A 80 21.84 -2.15 -0.31
N LYS A 81 21.80 -2.95 -1.37
CA LYS A 81 22.77 -2.95 -2.48
C LYS A 81 22.31 -2.15 -3.70
N ASP A 82 21.13 -1.54 -3.60
CA ASP A 82 20.58 -0.73 -4.69
C ASP A 82 21.32 0.61 -4.78
N HIS A 83 21.84 0.92 -5.95
CA HIS A 83 22.47 2.22 -6.25
C HIS A 83 21.49 3.39 -6.21
N LEU A 84 20.17 3.09 -6.26
CA LEU A 84 19.09 4.07 -6.09
C LEU A 84 18.57 4.16 -4.65
N LEU A 85 19.24 3.49 -3.68
CA LEU A 85 18.82 3.51 -2.27
C LEU A 85 18.66 4.93 -1.71
N TRP A 86 19.46 5.89 -2.19
CA TRP A 86 19.34 7.30 -1.81
C TRP A 86 17.96 7.90 -2.09
N LEU A 87 17.22 7.36 -3.07
CA LEU A 87 15.85 7.78 -3.38
C LEU A 87 14.92 7.54 -2.19
N LEU A 88 15.17 6.51 -1.40
CA LEU A 88 14.37 6.15 -0.23
C LEU A 88 14.61 7.08 0.97
N HIS A 89 15.67 7.89 0.94
CA HIS A 89 15.92 8.93 1.94
C HIS A 89 15.35 10.31 1.54
N SER A 90 14.60 10.37 0.43
CA SER A 90 14.04 11.63 -0.04
C SER A 90 12.93 12.13 0.89
N ARG A 91 12.95 13.43 1.18
CA ARG A 91 11.89 14.13 1.92
C ARG A 91 10.92 14.88 1.00
N GLU A 92 11.13 14.77 -0.30
CA GLU A 92 10.29 15.34 -1.35
C GLU A 92 10.06 14.28 -2.42
N PRO A 93 8.93 14.33 -3.14
CA PRO A 93 8.68 13.42 -4.25
C PRO A 93 9.80 13.50 -5.28
N ARG A 94 10.34 12.37 -5.68
CA ARG A 94 11.40 12.29 -6.69
C ARG A 94 11.10 11.22 -7.71
N LEU A 95 11.36 11.57 -8.96
CA LEU A 95 11.25 10.66 -10.08
C LEU A 95 12.62 10.51 -10.73
N VAL A 96 13.01 9.28 -10.98
CA VAL A 96 14.26 8.95 -11.69
C VAL A 96 13.98 7.89 -12.74
N ARG A 97 14.69 7.97 -13.86
CA ARG A 97 14.82 6.91 -14.85
C ARG A 97 16.23 6.33 -14.69
N GLU A 98 16.31 5.02 -14.53
CA GLU A 98 17.56 4.35 -14.18
C GLU A 98 18.63 4.52 -15.28
N SER A 99 18.21 4.46 -16.55
CA SER A 99 19.09 4.67 -17.71
C SER A 99 19.65 6.08 -17.82
N ASP A 100 19.13 7.09 -17.12
CA ASP A 100 19.74 8.43 -17.04
C ASP A 100 20.92 8.47 -16.06
N LEU A 101 21.02 7.51 -15.13
CA LEU A 101 21.99 7.50 -14.04
C LEU A 101 23.11 6.48 -14.24
N LEU A 102 22.84 5.39 -14.92
CA LEU A 102 23.78 4.29 -15.14
C LEU A 102 23.81 3.89 -16.61
N GLU A 103 25.03 3.64 -17.10
CA GLU A 103 25.21 2.99 -18.39
C GLU A 103 24.67 1.55 -18.37
N ASP A 104 24.15 1.08 -19.50
CA ASP A 104 23.56 -0.26 -19.64
C ASP A 104 24.48 -1.37 -19.12
N GLN A 105 25.80 -1.28 -19.42
CA GLN A 105 26.75 -2.28 -18.99
C GLN A 105 26.87 -2.35 -17.47
N GLN A 106 26.84 -1.21 -16.79
CA GLN A 106 26.91 -1.16 -15.31
C GLN A 106 25.62 -1.68 -14.69
N ARG A 107 24.48 -1.24 -15.22
CA ARG A 107 23.15 -1.61 -14.73
C ARG A 107 22.88 -3.10 -14.87
N LEU A 108 23.04 -3.67 -16.08
CA LEU A 108 22.73 -5.07 -16.39
C LEU A 108 23.72 -6.08 -15.74
N ASN A 109 24.89 -5.62 -15.30
CA ASN A 109 25.84 -6.42 -14.54
C ASN A 109 25.78 -6.17 -13.03
N SER A 110 24.91 -5.31 -12.56
CA SER A 110 24.74 -5.08 -11.12
C SER A 110 24.27 -6.35 -10.40
N PRO A 111 24.72 -6.59 -9.16
CA PRO A 111 24.25 -7.72 -8.37
C PRO A 111 22.72 -7.75 -8.24
N LEU A 112 22.09 -6.58 -8.10
CA LEU A 112 20.65 -6.41 -8.01
C LEU A 112 19.94 -6.92 -9.28
N TYR A 113 20.38 -6.45 -10.44
CA TYR A 113 19.79 -6.90 -11.72
C TYR A 113 19.93 -8.40 -11.89
N VAL A 114 21.13 -8.95 -11.66
CA VAL A 114 21.43 -10.38 -11.86
C VAL A 114 20.55 -11.27 -10.98
N HIS A 115 20.31 -10.87 -9.73
CA HIS A 115 19.55 -11.69 -8.78
C HIS A 115 18.03 -11.53 -8.92
N CYS A 116 17.56 -10.29 -9.15
CA CYS A 116 16.14 -10.00 -9.08
C CYS A 116 15.47 -9.89 -10.45
N TYR A 117 16.11 -9.26 -11.42
CA TYR A 117 15.44 -8.76 -12.61
C TYR A 117 15.81 -9.45 -13.91
N ARG A 118 16.99 -10.12 -13.99
CA ARG A 118 17.45 -10.78 -15.22
C ARG A 118 16.45 -11.78 -15.79
N LYS A 119 15.82 -12.61 -14.96
CA LYS A 119 14.83 -13.60 -15.39
C LYS A 119 13.55 -13.00 -15.97
N PHE A 120 13.29 -11.75 -15.68
CA PHE A 120 12.16 -10.98 -16.20
C PHE A 120 12.54 -10.13 -17.42
N HIS A 121 13.80 -10.23 -17.89
CA HIS A 121 14.33 -9.47 -19.03
C HIS A 121 14.14 -7.95 -18.87
N ILE A 122 14.23 -7.42 -17.66
CA ILE A 122 14.12 -6.00 -17.39
C ILE A 122 15.26 -5.28 -18.10
N PHE A 123 14.90 -4.25 -18.86
CA PHE A 123 15.88 -3.44 -19.57
C PHE A 123 16.05 -2.07 -18.92
N ASP A 124 14.98 -1.46 -18.44
CA ASP A 124 15.02 -0.15 -17.80
C ASP A 124 13.94 -0.02 -16.74
N SER A 125 14.15 0.88 -15.78
CA SER A 125 13.17 1.19 -14.76
C SER A 125 12.97 2.69 -14.59
N MET A 126 11.76 3.07 -14.18
CA MET A 126 11.40 4.42 -13.84
C MET A 126 10.79 4.39 -12.43
N GLN A 127 11.46 5.04 -11.46
CA GLN A 127 11.13 4.95 -10.04
C GLN A 127 10.64 6.30 -9.52
N TYR A 128 9.49 6.28 -8.88
CA TYR A 128 8.88 7.43 -8.24
C TYR A 128 8.79 7.23 -6.73
N ALA A 129 9.60 7.98 -5.96
CA ALA A 129 9.49 8.04 -4.52
C ALA A 129 8.26 8.86 -4.14
N SER A 130 7.26 8.18 -3.58
CA SER A 130 6.05 8.80 -3.07
C SER A 130 6.31 9.35 -1.69
N VAL A 131 6.33 10.68 -1.56
CA VAL A 131 6.57 11.39 -0.30
C VAL A 131 5.41 12.35 -0.04
N TYR A 132 4.93 12.38 1.20
CA TYR A 132 3.90 13.30 1.62
C TYR A 132 4.21 13.82 3.04
N HIS A 133 4.09 15.13 3.28
CA HIS A 133 4.50 15.76 4.54
C HIS A 133 5.93 15.41 4.99
N GLN A 134 6.88 15.34 4.04
CA GLN A 134 8.28 14.97 4.26
C GLN A 134 8.50 13.51 4.72
N GLU A 135 7.48 12.67 4.67
CA GLU A 135 7.54 11.26 4.98
C GLU A 135 7.49 10.42 3.70
N LEU A 136 8.43 9.48 3.57
CA LEU A 136 8.40 8.49 2.49
C LEU A 136 7.25 7.52 2.74
N LEU A 137 6.36 7.37 1.78
CA LEU A 137 5.24 6.41 1.83
C LEU A 137 5.60 5.09 1.15
N GLY A 138 6.43 5.18 0.13
CA GLY A 138 6.83 4.03 -0.68
C GLY A 138 7.38 4.45 -2.03
N VAL A 139 7.63 3.46 -2.89
CA VAL A 139 8.14 3.67 -4.25
C VAL A 139 7.23 2.97 -5.26
N LEU A 140 6.78 3.71 -6.25
CA LEU A 140 6.20 3.18 -7.47
C LEU A 140 7.31 2.98 -8.49
N THR A 141 7.49 1.75 -8.98
CA THR A 141 8.43 1.45 -10.05
C THR A 141 7.70 0.88 -11.25
N LEU A 142 8.01 1.44 -12.42
CA LEU A 142 7.59 0.92 -13.72
C LEU A 142 8.81 0.31 -14.40
N PHE A 143 8.64 -0.87 -15.01
CA PHE A 143 9.72 -1.59 -15.66
C PHE A 143 9.38 -1.87 -17.11
N ARG A 144 10.39 -1.72 -17.98
CA ARG A 144 10.37 -2.13 -19.39
C ARG A 144 11.37 -3.24 -19.64
N THR A 145 11.02 -4.12 -20.57
CA THR A 145 11.86 -5.22 -21.02
C THR A 145 12.59 -4.84 -22.29
N GLU A 146 13.54 -5.65 -22.71
CA GLU A 146 14.26 -5.50 -23.99
C GLU A 146 13.33 -5.47 -25.22
N LYS A 147 12.06 -5.84 -25.06
CA LYS A 147 11.06 -5.83 -26.14
C LYS A 147 10.26 -4.52 -26.18
N ASP A 148 10.38 -3.71 -25.16
CA ASP A 148 9.68 -2.43 -25.06
C ASP A 148 10.55 -1.31 -25.59
N GLU A 149 9.94 -0.22 -26.07
CA GLU A 149 10.66 1.02 -26.36
C GLU A 149 11.20 1.64 -25.05
N PRO A 150 12.35 2.33 -25.06
CA PRO A 150 12.88 3.02 -23.88
C PRO A 150 11.88 4.02 -23.28
N PHE A 151 11.94 4.26 -21.96
CA PHE A 151 11.16 5.32 -21.33
C PHE A 151 11.54 6.69 -21.91
N THR A 152 10.53 7.50 -22.21
CA THR A 152 10.70 8.83 -22.81
C THR A 152 10.60 9.93 -21.76
N ASN A 153 10.99 11.15 -22.13
CA ASN A 153 10.77 12.33 -21.28
C ASN A 153 9.27 12.65 -21.12
N GLU A 154 8.43 12.23 -22.05
CA GLU A 154 6.98 12.36 -21.95
C GLU A 154 6.42 11.39 -20.90
N ASP A 155 6.93 10.15 -20.83
CA ASP A 155 6.60 9.20 -19.77
C ASP A 155 6.97 9.76 -18.37
N MET A 156 8.17 10.36 -18.28
CA MET A 156 8.64 11.02 -17.06
C MET A 156 7.70 12.17 -16.65
N PHE A 157 7.31 13.01 -17.61
CA PHE A 157 6.38 14.12 -17.34
C PHE A 157 5.02 13.61 -16.84
N PHE A 158 4.47 12.57 -17.45
CA PHE A 158 3.19 12.01 -17.05
C PHE A 158 3.27 11.36 -15.66
N LEU A 159 4.33 10.59 -15.38
CA LEU A 159 4.48 9.98 -14.08
C LEU A 159 4.69 11.03 -12.98
N GLN A 160 5.44 12.09 -13.25
CA GLN A 160 5.62 13.20 -12.31
C GLN A 160 4.28 13.89 -11.99
N ALA A 161 3.47 14.17 -13.01
CA ALA A 161 2.17 14.83 -12.83
C ALA A 161 1.19 13.94 -12.03
N ILE A 162 1.07 12.67 -12.41
CA ILE A 162 0.15 11.72 -11.76
C ILE A 162 0.65 11.35 -10.35
N GLY A 163 1.96 11.22 -10.17
CA GLY A 163 2.60 10.86 -8.91
C GLY A 163 2.28 11.83 -7.77
N MET A 164 2.12 13.12 -8.06
CA MET A 164 1.70 14.11 -7.06
C MET A 164 0.34 13.76 -6.45
N HIS A 165 -0.59 13.24 -7.24
CA HIS A 165 -1.90 12.79 -6.78
C HIS A 165 -1.79 11.45 -6.04
N LEU A 166 -0.92 10.55 -6.50
CA LEU A 166 -0.65 9.28 -5.82
C LEU A 166 -0.17 9.49 -4.39
N ASN A 167 0.67 10.50 -4.14
CA ASN A 167 1.16 10.81 -2.79
C ASN A 167 0.01 11.03 -1.81
N ALA A 168 -0.97 11.87 -2.17
CA ALA A 168 -2.11 12.19 -1.32
C ALA A 168 -2.98 10.96 -1.04
N VAL A 169 -3.29 10.18 -2.07
CA VAL A 169 -4.14 8.98 -1.94
C VAL A 169 -3.41 7.88 -1.16
N LEU A 170 -2.13 7.65 -1.46
CA LEU A 170 -1.32 6.65 -0.76
C LEU A 170 -1.18 7.00 0.72
N TYR A 171 -0.95 8.28 1.05
CA TYR A 171 -0.92 8.74 2.43
C TYR A 171 -2.23 8.43 3.18
N GLN A 172 -3.38 8.72 2.58
CA GLN A 172 -4.68 8.40 3.20
C GLN A 172 -4.83 6.90 3.44
N ILE A 173 -4.47 6.06 2.46
CA ILE A 173 -4.57 4.60 2.58
C ILE A 173 -3.62 4.07 3.66
N VAL A 174 -2.37 4.53 3.68
CA VAL A 174 -1.36 4.09 4.66
C VAL A 174 -1.75 4.53 6.07
N GLN A 175 -2.26 5.75 6.26
CA GLN A 175 -2.73 6.22 7.58
C GLN A 175 -3.96 5.47 8.09
N GLN A 176 -4.78 4.89 7.20
CA GLN A 176 -5.91 4.05 7.60
C GLN A 176 -5.47 2.62 7.98
N GLN A 177 -4.33 2.14 7.49
CA GLN A 177 -3.82 0.79 7.79
C GLN A 177 -3.47 0.53 9.26
N PRO A 178 -2.83 1.47 10.01
CA PRO A 178 -2.58 1.27 11.44
C PRO A 178 -3.84 0.99 12.24
N GLN A 179 -4.94 1.67 11.89
CA GLN A 179 -6.23 1.45 12.56
C GLN A 179 -6.82 0.06 12.25
N ALA A 180 -6.69 -0.42 11.01
CA ALA A 180 -7.15 -1.75 10.62
C ALA A 180 -6.25 -2.86 11.21
N ASN A 181 -4.93 -2.65 11.24
CA ASN A 181 -3.99 -3.60 11.85
C ASN A 181 -4.14 -3.64 13.36
N SER A 182 -4.27 -2.49 14.02
CA SER A 182 -4.57 -2.40 15.45
C SER A 182 -5.89 -3.11 15.78
N LEU A 183 -6.91 -2.94 14.95
CA LEU A 183 -8.19 -3.62 15.12
C LEU A 183 -8.04 -5.14 15.01
N LYS A 184 -7.36 -5.65 13.98
CA LYS A 184 -7.11 -7.09 13.79
C LYS A 184 -6.29 -7.67 14.94
N GLN A 185 -5.26 -6.96 15.37
CA GLN A 185 -4.42 -7.37 16.49
C GLN A 185 -5.22 -7.41 17.80
N THR A 186 -6.01 -6.38 18.10
CA THR A 186 -6.89 -6.34 19.28
C THR A 186 -7.91 -7.48 19.24
N LEU A 187 -8.57 -7.72 18.11
CA LEU A 187 -9.52 -8.84 17.97
C LEU A 187 -8.81 -10.19 18.12
N GLY A 188 -7.59 -10.33 17.61
CA GLY A 188 -6.75 -11.52 17.80
C GLY A 188 -6.44 -11.79 19.30
N LEU A 189 -6.05 -10.75 20.03
CA LEU A 189 -5.80 -10.83 21.47
C LEU A 189 -7.07 -11.15 22.26
N LEU A 190 -8.20 -10.53 21.92
CA LEU A 190 -9.50 -10.82 22.53
C LEU A 190 -9.92 -12.28 22.29
N LYS A 191 -9.64 -12.83 21.12
CA LYS A 191 -9.90 -14.24 20.82
C LYS A 191 -9.01 -15.17 21.64
N ALA A 192 -7.70 -14.87 21.68
CA ALA A 192 -6.71 -15.74 22.34
C ALA A 192 -6.81 -15.67 23.87
N ASN A 193 -6.89 -14.47 24.44
CA ASN A 193 -6.79 -14.27 25.90
C ASN A 193 -8.14 -14.31 26.59
N ASN A 194 -9.21 -13.87 25.93
CA ASN A 194 -10.54 -13.73 26.54
C ASN A 194 -11.55 -14.78 26.06
N HIS A 195 -11.15 -15.68 25.17
CA HIS A 195 -12.00 -16.75 24.65
C HIS A 195 -13.35 -16.27 24.12
N LEU A 196 -13.36 -15.16 23.38
CA LEU A 196 -14.57 -14.67 22.73
C LEU A 196 -15.00 -15.63 21.61
N THR A 197 -16.28 -15.90 21.53
CA THR A 197 -16.88 -16.66 20.42
C THR A 197 -16.81 -15.88 19.13
N ALA A 198 -16.96 -16.55 17.98
CA ALA A 198 -17.00 -15.88 16.67
C ALA A 198 -18.06 -14.76 16.62
N ARG A 199 -19.22 -14.97 17.25
CA ARG A 199 -20.29 -13.98 17.31
C ARG A 199 -19.94 -12.78 18.20
N GLU A 200 -19.31 -13.02 19.33
CA GLU A 200 -18.85 -11.96 20.23
C GLU A 200 -17.72 -11.13 19.59
N LEU A 201 -16.83 -11.76 18.80
CA LEU A 201 -15.81 -11.06 18.02
C LEU A 201 -16.42 -10.16 16.93
N GLN A 202 -17.43 -10.65 16.19
CA GLN A 202 -18.15 -9.82 15.22
C GLN A 202 -18.78 -8.59 15.86
N ILE A 203 -19.38 -8.75 17.04
CA ILE A 203 -19.98 -7.65 17.79
C ILE A 203 -18.90 -6.68 18.27
N ALA A 204 -17.79 -7.18 18.82
CA ALA A 204 -16.67 -6.35 19.27
C ALA A 204 -16.07 -5.55 18.11
N GLU A 205 -15.93 -6.15 16.93
CA GLU A 205 -15.46 -5.47 15.72
C GLU A 205 -16.36 -4.30 15.33
N LEU A 206 -17.69 -4.50 15.33
CA LEU A 206 -18.65 -3.44 15.01
C LEU A 206 -18.65 -2.33 16.08
N ILE A 207 -18.40 -2.67 17.36
CA ILE A 207 -18.21 -1.68 18.42
C ILE A 207 -16.96 -0.85 18.15
N PHE A 208 -15.84 -1.48 17.79
CA PHE A 208 -14.59 -0.79 17.47
C PHE A 208 -14.71 0.08 16.21
N GLN A 209 -15.68 -0.18 15.35
CA GLN A 209 -16.07 0.69 14.22
C GLN A 209 -17.06 1.80 14.64
N TYR A 210 -17.29 1.98 15.94
CA TYR A 210 -18.19 2.99 16.53
C TYR A 210 -19.66 2.86 16.10
N ARG A 211 -20.12 1.66 15.65
CA ARG A 211 -21.52 1.40 15.31
C ARG A 211 -22.36 1.43 16.57
N ASN A 212 -23.56 2.05 16.53
CA ASN A 212 -24.49 1.99 17.64
C ASN A 212 -25.21 0.63 17.72
N ASN A 213 -25.95 0.39 18.83
CA ASN A 213 -26.56 -0.92 19.09
C ASN A 213 -27.62 -1.29 18.04
N ASP A 214 -28.40 -0.33 17.55
CA ASP A 214 -29.41 -0.56 16.51
C ASP A 214 -28.78 -0.95 15.18
N GLU A 215 -27.68 -0.31 14.82
CA GLU A 215 -26.90 -0.64 13.61
C GLU A 215 -26.29 -2.04 13.73
N ILE A 216 -25.74 -2.38 14.89
CA ILE A 216 -25.16 -3.72 15.15
C ILE A 216 -26.27 -4.79 15.08
N ALA A 217 -27.39 -4.57 15.76
CA ALA A 217 -28.48 -5.52 15.77
C ALA A 217 -29.04 -5.75 14.33
N ARG A 218 -29.24 -4.68 13.57
CA ARG A 218 -29.68 -4.76 12.17
C ARG A 218 -28.68 -5.47 11.27
N SER A 219 -27.38 -5.11 11.34
CA SER A 219 -26.34 -5.69 10.48
C SER A 219 -26.15 -7.19 10.74
N LEU A 220 -26.40 -7.62 11.98
CA LEU A 220 -26.25 -8.99 12.39
C LEU A 220 -27.55 -9.81 12.37
N GLY A 221 -28.69 -9.20 12.01
CA GLY A 221 -30.01 -9.84 11.95
C GLY A 221 -30.49 -10.37 13.32
N ILE A 222 -30.14 -9.69 14.43
CA ILE A 222 -30.54 -10.10 15.79
C ILE A 222 -31.42 -9.05 16.47
N ARG A 223 -32.19 -9.49 17.46
CA ARG A 223 -32.97 -8.58 18.29
C ARG A 223 -32.07 -7.86 19.29
N GLU A 224 -32.45 -6.67 19.71
CA GLU A 224 -31.71 -5.85 20.66
C GLU A 224 -31.45 -6.59 21.99
N ASN A 225 -32.43 -7.30 22.54
CA ASN A 225 -32.26 -8.11 23.75
C ASN A 225 -31.20 -9.23 23.59
N THR A 226 -31.06 -9.76 22.38
CA THR A 226 -30.02 -10.74 22.06
C THR A 226 -28.64 -10.08 22.02
N LEU A 227 -28.56 -8.90 21.43
CA LEU A 227 -27.34 -8.08 21.41
C LEU A 227 -26.91 -7.76 22.86
N GLN A 228 -27.82 -7.33 23.72
CA GLN A 228 -27.53 -7.03 25.13
C GLN A 228 -26.90 -8.20 25.86
N LYS A 229 -27.44 -9.43 25.66
CA LYS A 229 -26.84 -10.65 26.25
C LYS A 229 -25.41 -10.88 25.76
N HIS A 230 -25.14 -10.68 24.47
CA HIS A 230 -23.79 -10.77 23.95
C HIS A 230 -22.86 -9.70 24.54
N LEU A 231 -23.33 -8.46 24.64
CA LEU A 231 -22.55 -7.37 25.26
C LEU A 231 -22.18 -7.68 26.70
N GLN A 232 -23.13 -8.18 27.50
CA GLN A 232 -22.86 -8.61 28.89
C GLN A 232 -21.79 -9.71 28.94
N ASN A 233 -21.85 -10.69 28.03
CA ASN A 233 -20.85 -11.75 27.96
C ASN A 233 -19.48 -11.23 27.55
N ILE A 234 -19.42 -10.32 26.54
CA ILE A 234 -18.18 -9.68 26.12
C ILE A 234 -17.57 -8.92 27.29
N PHE A 235 -18.33 -8.05 27.96
CA PHE A 235 -17.84 -7.25 29.08
C PHE A 235 -17.31 -8.12 30.21
N ARG A 236 -18.05 -9.17 30.58
CA ARG A 236 -17.59 -10.12 31.57
C ARG A 236 -16.31 -10.84 31.20
N LYS A 237 -16.18 -11.29 29.95
CA LYS A 237 -15.01 -12.02 29.47
C LYS A 237 -13.77 -11.12 29.31
N THR A 238 -13.96 -9.86 28.94
CA THR A 238 -12.87 -8.88 28.75
C THR A 238 -12.57 -8.09 30.02
N ASN A 239 -13.30 -8.40 31.14
CA ASN A 239 -13.15 -7.70 32.41
C ASN A 239 -13.32 -6.17 32.30
N VAL A 240 -14.28 -5.74 31.49
CA VAL A 240 -14.68 -4.33 31.34
C VAL A 240 -16.13 -4.15 31.80
N THR A 241 -16.50 -2.94 32.19
CA THR A 241 -17.84 -2.63 32.72
C THR A 241 -18.70 -1.86 31.73
N SER A 242 -18.09 -1.34 30.69
CA SER A 242 -18.79 -0.47 29.73
C SER A 242 -18.23 -0.60 28.31
N ARG A 243 -19.06 -0.14 27.34
CA ARG A 243 -18.67 -0.01 25.95
C ARG A 243 -17.44 0.90 25.78
N TRP A 244 -17.32 1.95 26.58
CA TRP A 244 -16.19 2.88 26.53
C TRP A 244 -14.89 2.21 27.00
N GLU A 245 -14.96 1.39 28.01
CA GLU A 245 -13.82 0.61 28.47
C GLU A 245 -13.39 -0.42 27.41
N LEU A 246 -14.36 -1.08 26.76
CA LEU A 246 -14.05 -1.98 25.65
C LEU A 246 -13.33 -1.24 24.50
N LEU A 247 -13.81 -0.05 24.13
CA LEU A 247 -13.17 0.78 23.11
C LEU A 247 -11.73 1.16 23.45
N ARG A 248 -11.42 1.37 24.74
CA ARG A 248 -10.04 1.68 25.18
C ARG A 248 -9.08 0.52 24.94
N LEU A 249 -9.53 -0.73 24.92
CA LEU A 249 -8.66 -1.88 24.62
C LEU A 249 -8.06 -1.83 23.21
N ARG A 250 -8.62 -1.03 22.31
CA ARG A 250 -8.08 -0.78 20.97
C ARG A 250 -6.97 0.26 20.96
N MET A 251 -6.88 1.11 21.97
CA MET A 251 -5.97 2.26 22.00
C MET A 251 -4.61 1.95 22.66
N HIS A 252 -4.41 0.69 23.09
CA HIS A 252 -3.19 0.16 23.67
C HIS A 252 -2.74 -1.07 22.89
#